data_c9c2b9ed7d8b602c315520504e5bd153
#
_entry.id   c9c2b9ed7d8b602c315520504e5bd153
#
_cell.length_a   1.000
_cell.length_b   1.000
_cell.length_c   1.000
_cell.angle_alpha   90.00
_cell.angle_beta   90.00
_cell.angle_gamma   90.00
#
_symmetry.space_group_name_H-M   'P 1'
#
loop_
_entity.id
_entity.type
_entity.pdbx_description
1 polymer ?
#
loop_
_entity_poly.entity_id
_entity_poly.type
_entity_poly.pdbx_seq_one_letter_code
_entity_poly.pdbx_strand_id
1 'polypeptide(L)'
;MSGIPFVRDLEFKYGAVAQVSPLVRRVVAENPGPFTYLGTGVYIIGRGDVAVIDPGPMMEDHFEALKAALKGERITHVLVTHSHMDHSPLAHPLAKWAGCKVYAAGSAIPSESEVRMEAGDDLRFAPDVVVKDGDVFKGSNWTIEAITTPGHTSNHVCFALKEENALFSGDHVMGWSTTVISPPDGHMGDYFASLEKIRKRGFSTIWPTHGPPITDVAPFLDAYITHRQAREQMIIGRLKAGDTLIPKMVEVIYKDVDKRLHPAACHSVLAHVIHLVETGKVKADGPFNLTTEYHPLAAA
;
A
#
# COMPACT_ATOMS: atom_id res chain seq x y z
N MET A 1 1.56 23.73 9.75
CA MET A 1 1.85 22.30 10.02
C MET A 1 2.87 21.85 8.98
N SER A 2 3.99 21.29 9.39
CA SER A 2 4.94 20.69 8.46
C SER A 2 4.24 19.55 7.72
N GLY A 3 4.30 19.54 6.37
CA GLY A 3 3.76 18.44 5.57
C GLY A 3 4.51 17.14 5.83
N ILE A 4 4.03 16.04 5.25
CA ILE A 4 4.76 14.76 5.30
C ILE A 4 6.13 14.98 4.65
N PRO A 5 7.24 14.55 5.29
CA PRO A 5 8.60 14.73 4.75
C PRO A 5 8.88 13.69 3.65
N PHE A 6 8.20 13.83 2.52
CA PHE A 6 8.34 12.90 1.39
C PHE A 6 9.78 12.81 0.89
N VAL A 7 10.22 11.59 0.64
CA VAL A 7 11.49 11.27 0.00
C VAL A 7 11.22 10.89 -1.46
N ARG A 8 11.92 11.52 -2.40
CA ARG A 8 11.67 11.33 -3.84
C ARG A 8 12.91 10.89 -4.62
N ASP A 9 14.07 11.05 -4.06
CA ASP A 9 15.32 10.71 -4.74
C ASP A 9 15.59 9.21 -4.62
N LEU A 10 15.71 8.54 -5.76
CA LEU A 10 15.98 7.12 -5.86
C LEU A 10 16.91 6.86 -7.03
N GLU A 11 18.12 6.44 -6.73
CA GLU A 11 19.06 5.96 -7.74
C GLU A 11 18.85 4.47 -8.00
N PHE A 12 18.57 4.11 -9.24
CA PHE A 12 18.36 2.73 -9.66
C PHE A 12 18.49 2.61 -11.19
N LYS A 13 18.50 1.36 -11.67
CA LYS A 13 18.39 1.04 -13.09
C LYS A 13 17.32 -0.07 -13.22
N TYR A 14 16.38 0.12 -14.13
CA TYR A 14 15.33 -0.88 -14.39
C TYR A 14 15.92 -2.26 -14.69
N GLY A 15 15.34 -3.29 -14.14
CA GLY A 15 15.76 -4.68 -14.29
C GLY A 15 17.12 -5.03 -13.67
N ALA A 16 17.88 -4.05 -13.17
CA ALA A 16 19.15 -4.34 -12.51
C ALA A 16 18.92 -4.66 -11.03
N VAL A 17 19.62 -5.67 -10.52
CA VAL A 17 19.61 -6.00 -9.10
C VAL A 17 20.52 -5.05 -8.33
N ALA A 18 19.98 -4.35 -7.33
CA ALA A 18 20.72 -3.47 -6.42
C ALA A 18 20.74 -4.07 -5.01
N GLN A 19 21.93 -4.13 -4.36
CA GLN A 19 22.04 -4.41 -2.93
C GLN A 19 21.64 -3.15 -2.16
N VAL A 20 20.56 -3.19 -1.39
CA VAL A 20 20.02 -2.01 -0.69
C VAL A 20 20.24 -2.07 0.82
N SER A 21 20.46 -3.28 1.37
CA SER A 21 20.92 -3.53 2.75
C SER A 21 21.62 -4.89 2.83
N PRO A 22 22.23 -5.31 3.92
CA PRO A 22 22.98 -6.57 4.01
C PRO A 22 22.21 -7.81 3.53
N LEU A 23 20.91 -7.91 3.86
CA LEU A 23 20.05 -9.05 3.48
C LEU A 23 19.05 -8.70 2.38
N VAL A 24 18.96 -7.46 1.91
CA VAL A 24 17.92 -7.02 0.97
C VAL A 24 18.52 -6.59 -0.35
N ARG A 25 18.04 -7.19 -1.43
CA ARG A 25 18.26 -6.74 -2.80
C ARG A 25 16.95 -6.24 -3.38
N ARG A 26 17.02 -5.30 -4.33
CA ARG A 26 15.85 -4.78 -5.03
C ARG A 26 16.05 -4.83 -6.53
N VAL A 27 14.98 -5.18 -7.25
CA VAL A 27 14.86 -5.05 -8.70
C VAL A 27 13.63 -4.17 -8.97
N VAL A 28 13.75 -3.15 -9.81
CA VAL A 28 12.62 -2.26 -10.14
C VAL A 28 12.08 -2.61 -11.51
N ALA A 29 10.78 -2.86 -11.61
CA ALA A 29 10.07 -3.06 -12.87
C ALA A 29 9.88 -1.73 -13.60
N GLU A 30 9.93 -1.74 -14.95
CA GLU A 30 9.78 -0.55 -15.78
C GLU A 30 8.29 -0.25 -16.07
N ASN A 31 7.54 0.00 -14.99
CA ASN A 31 6.12 0.36 -15.04
C ASN A 31 5.85 1.72 -14.35
N PRO A 32 6.57 2.81 -14.71
CA PRO A 32 6.36 4.11 -14.08
C PRO A 32 4.96 4.65 -14.37
N GLY A 33 4.36 5.30 -13.37
CA GLY A 33 3.01 5.84 -13.49
C GLY A 33 2.59 6.73 -12.32
N PRO A 34 1.39 7.31 -12.39
CA PRO A 34 0.88 8.21 -11.34
C PRO A 34 0.72 7.54 -9.97
N PHE A 35 0.60 6.21 -9.92
CA PHE A 35 0.44 5.43 -8.69
C PHE A 35 1.67 4.60 -8.36
N THR A 36 2.47 4.23 -9.35
CA THR A 36 3.68 3.42 -9.19
C THR A 36 4.95 4.26 -9.10
N TYR A 37 4.85 5.58 -9.29
CA TYR A 37 5.97 6.52 -9.32
C TYR A 37 7.03 6.12 -10.36
N LEU A 38 8.18 5.61 -9.89
CA LEU A 38 9.27 5.14 -10.74
C LEU A 38 9.15 3.64 -11.10
N GLY A 39 8.07 2.98 -10.69
CA GLY A 39 7.83 1.57 -10.94
C GLY A 39 7.77 0.73 -9.66
N THR A 40 7.52 -0.58 -9.83
CA THR A 40 7.38 -1.55 -8.74
C THR A 40 8.73 -2.08 -8.31
N GLY A 41 9.07 -1.91 -7.04
CA GLY A 41 10.26 -2.45 -6.40
C GLY A 41 10.03 -3.85 -5.85
N VAL A 42 10.61 -4.85 -6.49
CA VAL A 42 10.62 -6.24 -6.02
C VAL A 42 11.76 -6.43 -5.05
N TYR A 43 11.48 -7.02 -3.88
CA TYR A 43 12.51 -7.27 -2.88
C TYR A 43 12.88 -8.76 -2.82
N ILE A 44 14.19 -9.03 -2.82
CA ILE A 44 14.78 -10.36 -2.67
C ILE A 44 15.48 -10.39 -1.31
N ILE A 45 15.02 -11.23 -0.40
CA ILE A 45 15.46 -11.28 0.99
C ILE A 45 16.32 -12.50 1.23
N GLY A 46 17.52 -12.29 1.79
CA GLY A 46 18.46 -13.35 2.13
C GLY A 46 19.44 -13.71 1.03
N ARG A 47 20.17 -14.81 1.24
CA ARG A 47 21.17 -15.43 0.35
C ARG A 47 21.07 -16.93 0.42
N GLY A 48 21.29 -17.61 -0.71
CA GLY A 48 21.14 -19.05 -0.82
C GLY A 48 19.67 -19.47 -0.83
N ASP A 49 19.04 -19.52 0.32
CA ASP A 49 17.58 -19.61 0.47
C ASP A 49 17.01 -18.22 0.57
N VAL A 50 16.13 -17.86 -0.36
CA VAL A 50 15.61 -16.49 -0.45
C VAL A 50 14.06 -16.45 -0.45
N ALA A 51 13.51 -15.36 0.07
CA ALA A 51 12.14 -14.94 -0.18
C ALA A 51 12.10 -13.82 -1.22
N VAL A 52 11.02 -13.77 -2.02
CA VAL A 52 10.73 -12.68 -2.95
C VAL A 52 9.43 -12.02 -2.53
N ILE A 53 9.44 -10.70 -2.35
CA ILE A 53 8.25 -9.91 -1.99
C ILE A 53 7.80 -9.10 -3.21
N ASP A 54 6.51 -9.17 -3.54
CA ASP A 54 5.84 -8.49 -4.64
C ASP A 54 6.58 -8.66 -5.98
N PRO A 55 6.50 -9.83 -6.64
CA PRO A 55 7.19 -10.08 -7.91
C PRO A 55 6.85 -9.11 -9.04
N GLY A 56 5.74 -8.38 -8.92
CA GLY A 56 5.39 -7.26 -9.79
C GLY A 56 4.47 -7.59 -10.95
N PRO A 57 4.37 -6.66 -11.91
CA PRO A 57 3.45 -6.77 -13.03
C PRO A 57 3.89 -7.85 -14.02
N MET A 58 2.93 -8.37 -14.81
CA MET A 58 3.18 -9.36 -15.87
C MET A 58 3.91 -8.71 -17.06
N MET A 59 5.22 -8.59 -16.94
CA MET A 59 6.11 -8.05 -17.97
C MET A 59 7.24 -9.04 -18.23
N GLU A 60 7.44 -9.45 -19.50
CA GLU A 60 8.44 -10.47 -19.86
C GLU A 60 9.86 -10.05 -19.49
N ASP A 61 10.28 -8.83 -19.87
CA ASP A 61 11.61 -8.32 -19.57
C ASP A 61 11.89 -8.25 -18.06
N HIS A 62 10.86 -7.90 -17.26
CA HIS A 62 10.97 -7.88 -15.82
C HIS A 62 11.08 -9.31 -15.24
N PHE A 63 10.32 -10.25 -15.76
CA PHE A 63 10.42 -11.65 -15.34
C PHE A 63 11.80 -12.24 -15.64
N GLU A 64 12.36 -11.98 -16.85
CA GLU A 64 13.73 -12.40 -17.18
C GLU A 64 14.77 -11.74 -16.27
N ALA A 65 14.59 -10.44 -15.93
CA ALA A 65 15.48 -9.74 -15.00
C ALA A 65 15.43 -10.39 -13.59
N LEU A 66 14.24 -10.77 -13.10
CA LEU A 66 14.10 -11.49 -11.82
C LEU A 66 14.79 -12.85 -11.86
N LYS A 67 14.58 -13.65 -12.93
CA LYS A 67 15.23 -14.94 -13.08
C LYS A 67 16.76 -14.82 -13.11
N ALA A 68 17.27 -13.78 -13.78
CA ALA A 68 18.72 -13.50 -13.82
C ALA A 68 19.24 -13.08 -12.42
N ALA A 69 18.53 -12.23 -11.70
CA ALA A 69 18.88 -11.79 -10.34
C ALA A 69 18.88 -12.93 -9.31
N LEU A 70 18.07 -13.95 -9.55
CA LEU A 70 17.85 -15.12 -8.65
C LEU A 70 18.67 -16.35 -9.08
N LYS A 71 19.52 -16.22 -10.12
CA LYS A 71 20.31 -17.33 -10.62
C LYS A 71 21.25 -17.91 -9.55
N GLY A 72 21.13 -19.20 -9.28
CA GLY A 72 21.93 -19.92 -8.28
C GLY A 72 21.39 -19.81 -6.85
N GLU A 73 20.24 -19.16 -6.65
CA GLU A 73 19.53 -19.07 -5.39
C GLU A 73 18.33 -20.04 -5.37
N ARG A 74 17.95 -20.51 -4.20
CA ARG A 74 16.72 -21.27 -3.99
C ARG A 74 15.62 -20.37 -3.47
N ILE A 75 14.61 -20.08 -4.28
CA ILE A 75 13.45 -19.32 -3.84
C ILE A 75 12.58 -20.27 -3.01
N THR A 76 12.37 -19.94 -1.75
CA THR A 76 11.58 -20.75 -0.82
C THR A 76 10.17 -20.21 -0.63
N HIS A 77 10.00 -18.90 -0.75
CA HIS A 77 8.74 -18.20 -0.54
C HIS A 77 8.57 -17.07 -1.56
N VAL A 78 7.40 -16.99 -2.18
CA VAL A 78 6.92 -15.80 -2.89
C VAL A 78 5.84 -15.18 -2.03
N LEU A 79 6.10 -13.99 -1.50
CA LEU A 79 5.24 -13.26 -0.59
C LEU A 79 4.59 -12.10 -1.36
N VAL A 80 3.28 -11.92 -1.23
CA VAL A 80 2.55 -10.84 -1.90
C VAL A 80 1.85 -9.98 -0.86
N THR A 81 2.10 -8.66 -0.91
CA THR A 81 1.53 -7.73 0.06
C THR A 81 0.03 -7.55 -0.14
N HIS A 82 -0.41 -7.46 -1.37
CA HIS A 82 -1.82 -7.36 -1.77
C HIS A 82 -2.00 -7.68 -3.26
N SER A 83 -3.23 -7.77 -3.72
CA SER A 83 -3.58 -8.33 -5.03
C SER A 83 -3.69 -7.31 -6.17
N HIS A 84 -3.08 -6.12 -6.09
CA HIS A 84 -3.07 -5.21 -7.24
C HIS A 84 -2.21 -5.72 -8.40
N MET A 85 -2.56 -5.28 -9.63
CA MET A 85 -1.98 -5.72 -10.90
C MET A 85 -0.49 -5.35 -11.08
N ASP A 86 0.05 -4.51 -10.25
CA ASP A 86 1.47 -4.16 -10.23
C ASP A 86 2.27 -4.90 -9.16
N HIS A 87 1.63 -5.74 -8.31
CA HIS A 87 2.27 -6.54 -7.26
C HIS A 87 2.17 -8.05 -7.51
N SER A 88 0.97 -8.56 -7.81
CA SER A 88 0.65 -9.98 -7.77
C SER A 88 0.84 -10.78 -9.05
N PRO A 89 0.73 -10.24 -10.28
CA PRO A 89 0.60 -11.06 -11.49
C PRO A 89 1.77 -12.02 -11.76
N LEU A 90 3.01 -11.62 -11.44
CA LEU A 90 4.17 -12.51 -11.59
C LEU A 90 4.36 -13.49 -10.44
N ALA A 91 3.53 -13.47 -9.37
CA ALA A 91 3.72 -14.34 -8.22
C ALA A 91 3.65 -15.83 -8.59
N HIS A 92 2.58 -16.27 -9.25
CA HIS A 92 2.44 -17.67 -9.67
C HIS A 92 3.43 -18.09 -10.77
N PRO A 93 3.69 -17.29 -11.83
CA PRO A 93 4.75 -17.59 -12.79
C PRO A 93 6.12 -17.79 -12.13
N LEU A 94 6.51 -16.92 -11.21
CA LEU A 94 7.78 -17.01 -10.48
C LEU A 94 7.80 -18.24 -9.56
N ALA A 95 6.74 -18.46 -8.78
CA ALA A 95 6.62 -19.62 -7.89
C ALA A 95 6.67 -20.94 -8.65
N LYS A 96 6.00 -21.03 -9.81
CA LYS A 96 6.05 -22.20 -10.69
C LYS A 96 7.46 -22.46 -11.23
N TRP A 97 8.15 -21.39 -11.67
CA TRP A 97 9.53 -21.51 -12.15
C TRP A 97 10.49 -21.96 -11.04
N ALA A 98 10.28 -21.48 -9.81
CA ALA A 98 11.10 -21.78 -8.64
C ALA A 98 10.74 -23.11 -7.94
N GLY A 99 9.56 -23.67 -8.18
CA GLY A 99 9.05 -24.84 -7.47
C GLY A 99 8.66 -24.57 -6.02
N CYS A 100 8.18 -23.35 -5.71
CA CYS A 100 7.75 -22.95 -4.37
C CYS A 100 6.27 -22.50 -4.37
N LYS A 101 5.80 -21.98 -3.23
CA LYS A 101 4.41 -21.53 -3.04
C LYS A 101 4.31 -20.00 -2.98
N VAL A 102 3.10 -19.50 -3.29
CA VAL A 102 2.70 -18.10 -3.13
C VAL A 102 1.93 -17.93 -1.82
N TYR A 103 2.30 -16.92 -1.06
CA TYR A 103 1.75 -16.59 0.25
C TYR A 103 1.20 -15.15 0.22
N ALA A 104 -0.07 -14.96 0.60
CA ALA A 104 -0.71 -13.66 0.76
C ALA A 104 -1.88 -13.74 1.74
N ALA A 105 -2.38 -12.61 2.23
CA ALA A 105 -3.48 -12.61 3.20
C ALA A 105 -4.86 -12.95 2.58
N GLY A 106 -4.98 -12.96 1.26
CA GLY A 106 -6.21 -13.35 0.56
C GLY A 106 -6.25 -12.90 -0.89
N SER A 107 -7.39 -13.10 -1.52
CA SER A 107 -7.71 -12.63 -2.87
C SER A 107 -8.33 -11.23 -2.83
N ALA A 108 -8.38 -10.53 -3.97
CA ALA A 108 -9.10 -9.28 -4.11
C ALA A 108 -10.60 -9.44 -3.84
N ILE A 109 -11.22 -8.41 -3.27
CA ILE A 109 -12.68 -8.28 -3.23
C ILE A 109 -13.10 -7.59 -4.53
N PRO A 110 -13.95 -8.22 -5.38
CA PRO A 110 -14.41 -7.58 -6.60
C PRO A 110 -15.12 -6.26 -6.30
N SER A 111 -14.70 -5.18 -6.97
CA SER A 111 -15.35 -3.88 -6.91
C SER A 111 -16.16 -3.65 -8.19
N GLU A 112 -17.41 -3.21 -8.05
CA GLU A 112 -18.25 -2.78 -9.17
C GLU A 112 -17.96 -1.31 -9.61
N SER A 113 -16.95 -0.67 -9.03
CA SER A 113 -16.59 0.71 -9.35
C SER A 113 -16.06 0.81 -10.79
N GLU A 114 -16.68 1.65 -11.61
CA GLU A 114 -16.22 1.98 -12.96
C GLU A 114 -14.93 2.85 -12.94
N VAL A 115 -14.64 3.49 -11.82
CA VAL A 115 -13.45 4.33 -11.66
C VAL A 115 -12.30 3.45 -11.20
N ARG A 116 -11.41 3.14 -12.14
CA ARG A 116 -10.14 2.48 -11.80
C ARG A 116 -9.25 3.47 -11.07
N MET A 117 -9.10 3.22 -9.78
CA MET A 117 -8.08 3.83 -8.95
C MET A 117 -6.88 2.89 -8.97
N GLU A 118 -5.69 3.40 -9.25
CA GLU A 118 -4.43 2.63 -9.29
C GLU A 118 -4.35 1.61 -10.46
N ALA A 119 -3.52 0.57 -10.31
CA ALA A 119 -3.32 -0.48 -11.31
C ALA A 119 -4.53 -1.43 -11.45
N GLY A 120 -5.48 -1.35 -10.48
CA GLY A 120 -6.63 -2.25 -10.37
C GLY A 120 -6.28 -3.60 -9.75
N ASP A 121 -7.32 -4.36 -9.41
CA ASP A 121 -7.21 -5.65 -8.76
C ASP A 121 -6.91 -6.78 -9.72
N ASP A 122 -6.03 -7.70 -9.34
CA ASP A 122 -5.90 -9.01 -9.97
C ASP A 122 -6.98 -9.96 -9.42
N LEU A 123 -8.16 -9.91 -10.03
CA LEU A 123 -9.31 -10.73 -9.63
C LEU A 123 -9.09 -12.24 -9.80
N ARG A 124 -8.01 -12.65 -10.48
CA ARG A 124 -7.66 -14.08 -10.66
C ARG A 124 -6.63 -14.53 -9.64
N PHE A 125 -6.05 -13.60 -8.90
CA PHE A 125 -5.07 -13.92 -7.89
C PHE A 125 -5.70 -14.66 -6.71
N ALA A 126 -5.14 -15.81 -6.36
CA ALA A 126 -5.44 -16.53 -5.14
C ALA A 126 -4.13 -17.16 -4.62
N PRO A 127 -3.74 -16.92 -3.37
CA PRO A 127 -2.50 -17.49 -2.83
C PRO A 127 -2.61 -19.01 -2.64
N ASP A 128 -1.48 -19.72 -2.74
CA ASP A 128 -1.42 -21.15 -2.38
C ASP A 128 -1.54 -21.37 -0.86
N VAL A 129 -1.13 -20.35 -0.08
CA VAL A 129 -1.21 -20.34 1.39
C VAL A 129 -1.72 -18.98 1.86
N VAL A 130 -2.83 -19.00 2.60
CA VAL A 130 -3.38 -17.78 3.21
C VAL A 130 -2.58 -17.45 4.47
N VAL A 131 -2.03 -16.24 4.49
CA VAL A 131 -1.19 -15.70 5.58
C VAL A 131 -2.06 -15.04 6.64
N LYS A 132 -1.70 -15.24 7.90
CA LYS A 132 -2.35 -14.63 9.07
C LYS A 132 -1.38 -13.69 9.77
N ASP A 133 -1.94 -12.80 10.59
CA ASP A 133 -1.17 -11.91 11.44
C ASP A 133 -0.24 -12.70 12.37
N GLY A 134 1.03 -12.34 12.38
CA GLY A 134 2.05 -13.01 13.20
C GLY A 134 2.64 -14.30 12.60
N ASP A 135 2.23 -14.73 11.40
CA ASP A 135 2.87 -15.86 10.73
C ASP A 135 4.35 -15.57 10.47
N VAL A 136 5.19 -16.59 10.65
CA VAL A 136 6.65 -16.44 10.55
C VAL A 136 7.22 -17.36 9.48
N PHE A 137 7.93 -16.75 8.53
CA PHE A 137 8.67 -17.45 7.47
C PHE A 137 10.17 -17.40 7.77
N LYS A 138 10.90 -18.48 7.45
CA LYS A 138 12.34 -18.57 7.74
C LYS A 138 13.10 -19.10 6.53
N GLY A 139 14.23 -18.50 6.25
CA GLY A 139 15.29 -19.05 5.42
C GLY A 139 16.53 -19.35 6.26
N SER A 140 17.65 -19.60 5.59
CA SER A 140 18.90 -19.93 6.27
C SER A 140 19.48 -18.76 7.09
N ASN A 141 19.21 -17.53 6.70
CA ASN A 141 19.80 -16.33 7.32
C ASN A 141 18.81 -15.15 7.44
N TRP A 142 17.52 -15.39 7.36
CA TRP A 142 16.48 -14.38 7.49
C TRP A 142 15.23 -14.96 8.17
N THR A 143 14.52 -14.08 8.85
CA THR A 143 13.22 -14.35 9.48
C THR A 143 12.26 -13.22 9.15
N ILE A 144 11.17 -13.52 8.46
CA ILE A 144 10.11 -12.59 8.11
C ILE A 144 8.86 -12.91 8.91
N GLU A 145 8.28 -11.89 9.53
CA GLU A 145 6.98 -11.93 10.19
C GLU A 145 5.93 -11.21 9.34
N ALA A 146 4.78 -11.83 9.13
CA ALA A 146 3.65 -11.19 8.49
C ALA A 146 2.89 -10.31 9.49
N ILE A 147 2.52 -9.11 9.07
CA ILE A 147 1.73 -8.15 9.85
C ILE A 147 0.56 -7.75 8.96
N THR A 148 -0.64 -8.27 9.24
CA THR A 148 -1.82 -7.85 8.47
C THR A 148 -2.12 -6.37 8.71
N THR A 149 -2.30 -5.63 7.64
CA THR A 149 -2.46 -4.17 7.61
C THR A 149 -3.56 -3.76 6.65
N PRO A 150 -4.81 -4.21 6.89
CA PRO A 150 -5.93 -3.82 6.05
C PRO A 150 -6.10 -2.30 6.04
N GLY A 151 -6.68 -1.78 4.96
CA GLY A 151 -7.02 -0.38 4.82
C GLY A 151 -6.76 0.21 3.44
N HIS A 152 -5.60 -0.01 2.83
CA HIS A 152 -5.38 0.26 1.40
C HIS A 152 -6.23 -0.72 0.57
N THR A 153 -6.04 -2.00 0.81
CA THR A 153 -6.94 -3.09 0.45
C THR A 153 -7.28 -3.91 1.71
N SER A 154 -8.36 -4.68 1.68
CA SER A 154 -8.77 -5.54 2.80
C SER A 154 -7.79 -6.70 3.03
N ASN A 155 -7.10 -7.16 1.97
CA ASN A 155 -6.15 -8.27 1.99
C ASN A 155 -4.69 -7.83 2.15
N HIS A 156 -4.43 -6.57 2.55
CA HIS A 156 -3.06 -6.07 2.67
C HIS A 156 -2.31 -6.69 3.84
N VAL A 157 -1.04 -7.05 3.61
CA VAL A 157 -0.10 -7.53 4.62
C VAL A 157 1.28 -6.90 4.39
N CYS A 158 1.86 -6.36 5.45
CA CYS A 158 3.28 -5.97 5.49
C CYS A 158 4.14 -7.14 5.95
N PHE A 159 5.42 -7.15 5.56
CA PHE A 159 6.38 -8.17 5.95
C PHE A 159 7.54 -7.55 6.71
N ALA A 160 7.82 -8.03 7.92
CA ALA A 160 8.88 -7.52 8.78
C ALA A 160 10.09 -8.44 8.80
N LEU A 161 11.25 -7.96 8.34
CA LEU A 161 12.54 -8.64 8.43
C LEU A 161 13.14 -8.39 9.81
N LYS A 162 13.26 -9.44 10.64
CA LYS A 162 13.70 -9.31 12.03
C LYS A 162 15.17 -8.91 12.16
N GLU A 163 16.04 -9.47 11.35
CA GLU A 163 17.50 -9.30 11.40
C GLU A 163 17.93 -7.84 11.17
N GLU A 164 17.11 -7.06 10.42
CA GLU A 164 17.40 -5.66 10.11
C GLU A 164 16.41 -4.69 10.75
N ASN A 165 15.45 -5.17 11.53
CA ASN A 165 14.33 -4.39 12.07
C ASN A 165 13.66 -3.54 10.97
N ALA A 166 13.44 -4.14 9.80
CA ALA A 166 12.93 -3.48 8.59
C ALA A 166 11.55 -3.97 8.23
N LEU A 167 10.72 -3.09 7.66
CA LEU A 167 9.37 -3.38 7.22
C LEU A 167 9.25 -3.21 5.70
N PHE A 168 8.76 -4.21 4.99
CA PHE A 168 8.28 -4.11 3.62
C PHE A 168 6.80 -3.75 3.67
N SER A 169 6.51 -2.51 3.37
CA SER A 169 5.17 -1.93 3.61
C SER A 169 4.19 -2.13 2.48
N GLY A 170 4.59 -2.71 1.35
CA GLY A 170 3.72 -2.68 0.19
C GLY A 170 3.30 -1.25 -0.11
N ASP A 171 2.00 -1.05 -0.27
CA ASP A 171 1.39 0.27 -0.50
C ASP A 171 0.72 0.86 0.75
N HIS A 172 0.88 0.20 1.91
CA HIS A 172 0.37 0.74 3.17
C HIS A 172 1.04 2.06 3.58
N VAL A 173 2.35 2.20 3.38
CA VAL A 173 3.10 3.43 3.60
C VAL A 173 4.09 3.64 2.46
N MET A 174 3.98 4.75 1.75
CA MET A 174 4.86 5.13 0.64
C MET A 174 5.68 6.36 0.98
N GLY A 175 6.96 6.38 0.57
CA GLY A 175 7.88 7.50 0.86
C GLY A 175 7.64 8.75 0.03
N TRP A 176 7.04 8.63 -1.16
CA TRP A 176 6.93 9.70 -2.16
C TRP A 176 5.55 10.37 -2.23
N SER A 177 4.49 9.68 -1.79
CA SER A 177 3.09 10.10 -1.81
C SER A 177 2.30 9.51 -0.65
N THR A 178 1.10 9.98 -0.42
CA THR A 178 0.15 9.32 0.48
C THR A 178 -0.49 8.12 -0.21
N THR A 179 -0.72 7.06 0.54
CA THR A 179 -1.45 5.86 0.09
C THR A 179 -2.87 6.21 -0.35
N VAL A 180 -3.34 5.60 -1.41
CA VAL A 180 -4.74 5.67 -1.84
C VAL A 180 -5.58 4.74 -0.97
N ILE A 181 -6.71 5.24 -0.49
CA ILE A 181 -7.72 4.45 0.21
C ILE A 181 -9.04 4.67 -0.54
N SER A 182 -9.48 3.65 -1.25
CA SER A 182 -10.67 3.75 -2.10
C SER A 182 -11.70 2.68 -1.75
N PRO A 183 -12.88 3.07 -1.22
CA PRO A 183 -13.97 2.11 -1.04
C PRO A 183 -14.45 1.50 -2.39
N PRO A 184 -14.99 0.28 -2.39
CA PRO A 184 -15.43 -0.49 -1.21
C PRO A 184 -14.34 -1.32 -0.53
N ASP A 185 -13.23 -1.68 -1.18
CA ASP A 185 -12.19 -2.52 -0.58
C ASP A 185 -11.30 -1.72 0.39
N GLY A 186 -10.90 -0.49 0.01
CA GLY A 186 -10.15 0.40 0.89
C GLY A 186 -11.00 0.94 2.05
N HIS A 187 -10.48 0.88 3.29
CA HIS A 187 -11.19 1.28 4.50
C HIS A 187 -10.35 2.15 5.42
N MET A 188 -10.78 3.41 5.68
CA MET A 188 -9.97 4.39 6.41
C MET A 188 -9.80 4.05 7.89
N GLY A 189 -10.80 3.46 8.54
CA GLY A 189 -10.71 3.05 9.94
C GLY A 189 -9.67 1.96 10.15
N ASP A 190 -9.68 0.93 9.30
CA ASP A 190 -8.68 -0.14 9.29
C ASP A 190 -7.29 0.40 8.97
N TYR A 191 -7.20 1.34 8.05
CA TYR A 191 -5.94 2.00 7.70
C TYR A 191 -5.32 2.74 8.89
N PHE A 192 -6.11 3.51 9.65
CA PHE A 192 -5.64 4.15 10.88
C PHE A 192 -5.17 3.13 11.92
N ALA A 193 -5.93 2.06 12.14
CA ALA A 193 -5.55 1.00 13.08
C ALA A 193 -4.24 0.32 12.66
N SER A 194 -4.07 0.07 11.36
CA SER A 194 -2.88 -0.53 10.79
C SER A 194 -1.65 0.39 10.89
N LEU A 195 -1.80 1.70 10.63
CA LEU A 195 -0.73 2.68 10.84
C LEU A 195 -0.26 2.71 12.30
N GLU A 196 -1.21 2.75 13.25
CA GLU A 196 -0.88 2.71 14.68
C GLU A 196 -0.21 1.39 15.10
N LYS A 197 -0.62 0.26 14.51
CA LYS A 197 0.01 -1.04 14.74
C LYS A 197 1.47 -1.04 14.31
N ILE A 198 1.78 -0.52 13.11
CA ILE A 198 3.15 -0.40 12.61
C ILE A 198 3.95 0.61 13.43
N ARG A 199 3.39 1.77 13.76
CA ARG A 199 4.04 2.81 14.55
C ARG A 199 4.57 2.28 15.90
N LYS A 200 3.78 1.45 16.56
CA LYS A 200 4.15 0.83 17.86
C LYS A 200 5.28 -0.19 17.76
N ARG A 201 5.57 -0.71 16.56
CA ARG A 201 6.62 -1.73 16.37
C ARG A 201 8.04 -1.13 16.32
N GLY A 202 8.19 0.17 16.00
CA GLY A 202 9.47 0.88 16.06
C GLY A 202 10.49 0.37 15.04
N PHE A 203 10.11 0.19 13.78
CA PHE A 203 11.02 -0.21 12.71
C PHE A 203 12.09 0.85 12.44
N SER A 204 13.30 0.38 12.07
CA SER A 204 14.42 1.25 11.71
C SER A 204 14.33 1.74 10.26
N THR A 205 13.74 0.94 9.37
CA THR A 205 13.58 1.25 7.94
C THR A 205 12.26 0.70 7.44
N ILE A 206 11.59 1.48 6.60
CA ILE A 206 10.46 1.01 5.79
C ILE A 206 10.89 0.97 4.33
N TRP A 207 10.68 -0.17 3.69
CA TRP A 207 10.89 -0.43 2.26
C TRP A 207 9.53 -0.49 1.56
N PRO A 208 9.05 0.61 0.98
CA PRO A 208 7.80 0.61 0.22
C PRO A 208 7.98 -0.06 -1.15
N THR A 209 6.92 -0.58 -1.73
CA THR A 209 6.97 -1.13 -3.10
C THR A 209 7.26 -0.03 -4.11
N HIS A 210 6.75 1.19 -3.89
CA HIS A 210 7.00 2.32 -4.77
C HIS A 210 7.83 3.41 -4.11
N GLY A 211 8.91 3.81 -4.79
CA GLY A 211 9.78 4.90 -4.37
C GLY A 211 10.92 4.51 -3.43
N PRO A 212 11.56 5.51 -2.79
CA PRO A 212 12.71 5.32 -1.93
C PRO A 212 12.34 4.79 -0.53
N PRO A 213 13.32 4.22 0.21
CA PRO A 213 13.10 3.81 1.59
C PRO A 213 12.85 5.00 2.52
N ILE A 214 12.18 4.72 3.64
CA ILE A 214 11.96 5.67 4.73
C ILE A 214 12.86 5.23 5.89
N THR A 215 13.82 6.08 6.28
CA THR A 215 14.79 5.82 7.34
C THR A 215 14.53 6.61 8.63
N ASP A 216 13.79 7.71 8.53
CA ASP A 216 13.28 8.45 9.71
C ASP A 216 11.82 8.04 9.96
N VAL A 217 11.64 6.80 10.41
CA VAL A 217 10.34 6.10 10.38
C VAL A 217 9.33 6.72 11.34
N ALA A 218 9.69 6.98 12.60
CA ALA A 218 8.72 7.43 13.59
C ALA A 218 8.12 8.81 13.26
N PRO A 219 8.91 9.86 12.96
CA PRO A 219 8.36 11.14 12.54
C PRO A 219 7.56 11.07 11.24
N PHE A 220 7.98 10.17 10.32
CA PHE A 220 7.27 9.99 9.06
C PHE A 220 5.86 9.41 9.28
N LEU A 221 5.73 8.37 10.11
CA LEU A 221 4.43 7.77 10.44
C LEU A 221 3.54 8.74 11.22
N ASP A 222 4.11 9.51 12.16
CA ASP A 222 3.38 10.56 12.90
C ASP A 222 2.84 11.64 11.93
N ALA A 223 3.64 12.03 10.93
CA ALA A 223 3.20 12.97 9.91
C ALA A 223 2.09 12.39 9.01
N TYR A 224 2.17 11.10 8.67
CA TYR A 224 1.12 10.39 7.91
C TYR A 224 -0.21 10.40 8.65
N ILE A 225 -0.21 10.01 9.92
CA ILE A 225 -1.41 9.98 10.79
C ILE A 225 -1.99 11.41 10.93
N THR A 226 -1.14 12.37 11.23
CA THR A 226 -1.53 13.78 11.38
C THR A 226 -2.16 14.33 10.09
N HIS A 227 -1.58 14.00 8.93
CA HIS A 227 -2.13 14.41 7.63
C HIS A 227 -3.54 13.87 7.41
N ARG A 228 -3.78 12.58 7.70
CA ARG A 228 -5.12 11.97 7.58
C ARG A 228 -6.13 12.61 8.54
N GLN A 229 -5.75 12.83 9.80
CA GLN A 229 -6.60 13.51 10.79
C GLN A 229 -6.92 14.96 10.38
N ALA A 230 -5.92 15.69 9.85
CA ALA A 230 -6.14 17.04 9.33
C ALA A 230 -7.13 17.04 8.15
N ARG A 231 -7.07 16.01 7.28
CA ARG A 231 -8.05 15.85 6.20
C ARG A 231 -9.46 15.68 6.73
N GLU A 232 -9.67 14.89 7.77
CA GLU A 232 -10.98 14.75 8.42
C GLU A 232 -11.48 16.07 9.01
N GLN A 233 -10.60 16.84 9.66
CA GLN A 233 -10.97 18.17 10.16
C GLN A 233 -11.39 19.14 9.04
N MET A 234 -10.71 19.08 7.89
CA MET A 234 -11.11 19.87 6.71
C MET A 234 -12.51 19.47 6.21
N ILE A 235 -12.79 18.16 6.13
CA ILE A 235 -14.10 17.63 5.72
C ILE A 235 -15.19 18.10 6.68
N ILE A 236 -15.00 17.94 8.00
CA ILE A 236 -15.94 18.43 9.03
C ILE A 236 -16.14 19.94 8.90
N GLY A 237 -15.07 20.71 8.63
CA GLY A 237 -15.17 22.16 8.39
C GLY A 237 -16.03 22.49 7.17
N ARG A 238 -15.93 21.72 6.08
CA ARG A 238 -16.78 21.92 4.88
C ARG A 238 -18.25 21.58 5.16
N LEU A 239 -18.49 20.47 5.84
CA LEU A 239 -19.85 20.06 6.25
C LEU A 239 -20.50 21.15 7.11
N LYS A 240 -19.78 21.73 8.08
CA LYS A 240 -20.26 22.86 8.91
C LYS A 240 -20.49 24.14 8.09
N ALA A 241 -19.79 24.32 6.98
CA ALA A 241 -20.00 25.44 6.06
C ALA A 241 -21.16 25.21 5.07
N GLY A 242 -21.81 24.03 5.10
CA GLY A 242 -22.99 23.70 4.29
C GLY A 242 -22.68 22.91 3.01
N ASP A 243 -21.44 22.47 2.78
CA ASP A 243 -21.13 21.58 1.68
C ASP A 243 -21.49 20.14 2.04
N THR A 244 -22.66 19.67 1.65
CA THR A 244 -23.19 18.33 1.99
C THR A 244 -22.75 17.25 1.02
N LEU A 245 -22.26 17.61 -0.19
CA LEU A 245 -21.86 16.69 -1.24
C LEU A 245 -20.32 16.61 -1.36
N ILE A 246 -19.79 15.40 -1.49
CA ILE A 246 -18.34 15.15 -1.60
C ILE A 246 -17.69 15.95 -2.74
N PRO A 247 -18.23 16.02 -3.98
CA PRO A 247 -17.62 16.82 -5.04
C PRO A 247 -17.44 18.31 -4.67
N LYS A 248 -18.39 18.90 -3.91
CA LYS A 248 -18.28 20.28 -3.44
C LYS A 248 -17.17 20.46 -2.41
N MET A 249 -17.01 19.51 -1.48
CA MET A 249 -15.89 19.53 -0.54
C MET A 249 -14.55 19.45 -1.26
N VAL A 250 -14.46 18.58 -2.29
CA VAL A 250 -13.22 18.38 -3.09
C VAL A 250 -12.84 19.65 -3.84
N GLU A 251 -13.80 20.37 -4.44
CA GLU A 251 -13.53 21.64 -5.14
C GLU A 251 -12.78 22.65 -4.23
N VAL A 252 -13.05 22.64 -2.93
CA VAL A 252 -12.45 23.56 -1.96
C VAL A 252 -11.18 22.99 -1.33
N ILE A 253 -11.22 21.73 -0.88
CA ILE A 253 -10.11 21.08 -0.16
C ILE A 253 -8.91 20.87 -1.10
N TYR A 254 -9.17 20.58 -2.38
CA TYR A 254 -8.17 20.26 -3.40
C TYR A 254 -8.05 21.35 -4.48
N LYS A 255 -8.40 22.61 -4.15
CA LYS A 255 -8.40 23.75 -5.09
C LYS A 255 -7.06 23.96 -5.83
N ASP A 256 -5.96 23.61 -5.18
CA ASP A 256 -4.59 23.76 -5.69
C ASP A 256 -4.08 22.51 -6.40
N VAL A 257 -4.92 21.47 -6.52
CA VAL A 257 -4.61 20.20 -7.20
C VAL A 257 -5.21 20.20 -8.60
N ASP A 258 -4.52 19.59 -9.56
CA ASP A 258 -5.02 19.46 -10.94
C ASP A 258 -6.44 18.85 -10.94
N LYS A 259 -7.37 19.52 -11.61
CA LYS A 259 -8.77 19.11 -11.66
C LYS A 259 -8.99 17.70 -12.23
N ARG A 260 -8.05 17.21 -13.04
CA ARG A 260 -8.07 15.83 -13.56
C ARG A 260 -7.94 14.78 -12.43
N LEU A 261 -7.39 15.17 -11.27
CA LEU A 261 -7.26 14.31 -10.09
C LEU A 261 -8.44 14.44 -9.12
N HIS A 262 -9.39 15.35 -9.36
CA HIS A 262 -10.57 15.52 -8.48
C HIS A 262 -11.46 14.27 -8.39
N PRO A 263 -11.69 13.48 -9.46
CA PRO A 263 -12.42 12.21 -9.34
C PRO A 263 -11.75 11.26 -8.32
N ALA A 264 -10.43 11.11 -8.39
CA ALA A 264 -9.68 10.30 -7.43
C ALA A 264 -9.76 10.88 -6.01
N ALA A 265 -9.67 12.21 -5.87
CA ALA A 265 -9.83 12.89 -4.58
C ALA A 265 -11.22 12.67 -3.97
N CYS A 266 -12.28 12.55 -4.79
CA CYS A 266 -13.63 12.24 -4.30
C CYS A 266 -13.70 10.87 -3.61
N HIS A 267 -13.05 9.84 -4.16
CA HIS A 267 -12.98 8.51 -3.53
C HIS A 267 -12.19 8.54 -2.21
N SER A 268 -11.07 9.28 -2.19
CA SER A 268 -10.31 9.49 -0.94
C SER A 268 -11.14 10.21 0.13
N VAL A 269 -11.91 11.24 -0.25
CA VAL A 269 -12.82 11.94 0.67
C VAL A 269 -13.95 11.01 1.12
N LEU A 270 -14.49 10.18 0.23
CA LEU A 270 -15.52 9.18 0.58
C LEU A 270 -15.01 8.22 1.65
N ALA A 271 -13.79 7.71 1.54
CA ALA A 271 -13.19 6.84 2.57
C ALA A 271 -13.12 7.54 3.95
N HIS A 272 -12.71 8.80 3.98
CA HIS A 272 -12.73 9.60 5.21
C HIS A 272 -14.12 9.85 5.75
N VAL A 273 -15.09 10.13 4.88
CA VAL A 273 -16.49 10.38 5.28
C VAL A 273 -17.10 9.12 5.87
N ILE A 274 -16.86 7.94 5.29
CA ILE A 274 -17.30 6.65 5.85
C ILE A 274 -16.78 6.50 7.28
N HIS A 275 -15.47 6.68 7.49
CA HIS A 275 -14.89 6.61 8.84
C HIS A 275 -15.46 7.66 9.81
N LEU A 276 -15.77 8.86 9.34
CA LEU A 276 -16.43 9.89 10.17
C LEU A 276 -17.86 9.51 10.53
N VAL A 277 -18.58 8.79 9.67
CA VAL A 277 -19.91 8.25 9.98
C VAL A 277 -19.81 7.12 10.99
N GLU A 278 -18.92 6.17 10.81
CA GLU A 278 -18.67 5.05 11.73
C GLU A 278 -18.24 5.51 13.11
N THR A 279 -17.49 6.62 13.18
CA THR A 279 -17.08 7.21 14.47
C THR A 279 -18.09 8.22 15.04
N GLY A 280 -19.30 8.33 14.46
CA GLY A 280 -20.39 9.15 14.98
C GLY A 280 -20.18 10.66 14.90
N LYS A 281 -19.33 11.14 13.97
CA LYS A 281 -19.04 12.57 13.75
C LYS A 281 -19.87 13.16 12.61
N VAL A 282 -20.31 12.30 11.68
CA VAL A 282 -21.08 12.64 10.49
C VAL A 282 -22.26 11.70 10.34
N LYS A 283 -23.36 12.16 9.75
CA LYS A 283 -24.51 11.37 9.34
C LYS A 283 -24.57 11.32 7.82
N ALA A 284 -24.92 10.19 7.25
CA ALA A 284 -25.25 10.02 5.83
C ALA A 284 -26.78 9.90 5.67
N ASP A 285 -27.34 10.51 4.64
CA ASP A 285 -28.77 10.42 4.33
C ASP A 285 -29.10 9.29 3.32
N GLY A 286 -28.15 8.36 3.10
CA GLY A 286 -28.31 7.23 2.20
C GLY A 286 -27.10 6.29 2.20
N PRO A 287 -26.96 5.43 1.19
CA PRO A 287 -25.80 4.55 1.03
C PRO A 287 -24.53 5.37 0.77
N PHE A 288 -23.37 4.83 1.15
CA PHE A 288 -22.09 5.50 0.98
C PHE A 288 -21.70 5.60 -0.49
N ASN A 289 -21.85 6.81 -1.08
CA ASN A 289 -21.44 7.12 -2.43
C ASN A 289 -21.21 8.63 -2.62
N LEU A 290 -20.80 9.04 -3.81
CA LEU A 290 -20.44 10.43 -4.11
C LEU A 290 -21.64 11.37 -4.24
N THR A 291 -22.85 10.85 -4.37
CA THR A 291 -24.09 11.61 -4.55
C THR A 291 -24.97 11.67 -3.30
N THR A 292 -24.60 10.93 -2.25
CA THR A 292 -25.26 10.98 -0.95
C THR A 292 -24.92 12.29 -0.23
N GLU A 293 -25.90 12.88 0.43
CA GLU A 293 -25.68 14.03 1.30
C GLU A 293 -25.18 13.59 2.67
N TYR A 294 -24.20 14.34 3.19
CA TYR A 294 -23.56 14.10 4.48
C TYR A 294 -23.69 15.34 5.36
N HIS A 295 -23.93 15.12 6.65
CA HIS A 295 -24.18 16.19 7.61
C HIS A 295 -23.34 16.03 8.87
N PRO A 296 -22.77 17.14 9.43
CA PRO A 296 -22.03 17.05 10.68
C PRO A 296 -22.99 16.73 11.82
N LEU A 297 -22.61 15.79 12.69
CA LEU A 297 -23.28 15.62 13.96
C LEU A 297 -22.76 16.67 14.97
N ALA A 298 -23.66 17.24 15.79
CA ALA A 298 -23.24 18.10 16.90
C ALA A 298 -22.31 17.27 17.80
N ALA A 299 -21.17 17.86 18.19
CA ALA A 299 -20.34 17.24 19.22
C ALA A 299 -21.19 17.06 20.48
N ALA A 300 -21.32 15.80 20.92
CA ALA A 300 -22.01 15.48 22.18
C ALA A 300 -21.25 16.04 23.37
#